data_8e0167525f216b4c87c304edb4ed2645
#
_entry.id   8e0167525f216b4c87c304edb4ed2645
#
_cell.length_a   1.000
_cell.length_b   1.000
_cell.length_c   1.000
_cell.angle_alpha   90.00
_cell.angle_beta   90.00
_cell.angle_gamma   90.00
#
_symmetry.space_group_name_H-M   'P 1'
#
loop_
_entity.id
_entity.type
_entity.pdbx_description
1 polymer ?
#
loop_
_entity_poly.entity_id
_entity_poly.type
_entity_poly.pdbx_seq_one_letter_code
_entity_poly.pdbx_strand_id
1 'polypeptide(L)'
;MEEYENLAIYKKAEHILQLVESLVAILPEEDEYLSETKHFMTSDAMLICAKIVGAEAGGLYDIKMQNAAIIRKTAMDLYVQVGGLRMFDTFKDKQYIPLIRKEIDEFRLLFIDWVANFDTTNYYWDEWELFNPKGAIPPNPDDYQDPINFDDFDFDDFEDDEE
;
A
#
# COMPACT_ATOMS: atom_id res chain seq x y z
N MET A 1 -19.53 4.92 8.70
CA MET A 1 -18.45 5.45 7.85
C MET A 1 -17.18 5.30 8.65
N GLU A 2 -16.23 4.55 8.11
CA GLU A 2 -14.96 4.30 8.78
C GLU A 2 -14.15 5.59 8.81
N GLU A 3 -13.32 5.80 9.86
CA GLU A 3 -12.60 7.05 10.06
C GLU A 3 -11.65 7.38 8.89
N TYR A 4 -11.00 6.36 8.30
CA TYR A 4 -10.10 6.52 7.16
C TYR A 4 -10.79 7.03 5.89
N GLU A 5 -12.10 6.78 5.72
CA GLU A 5 -12.88 7.24 4.54
C GLU A 5 -12.94 8.77 4.46
N ASN A 6 -12.71 9.46 5.57
CA ASN A 6 -12.68 10.92 5.62
C ASN A 6 -11.32 11.53 5.27
N LEU A 7 -10.26 10.73 5.24
CA LEU A 7 -8.91 11.18 4.94
C LEU A 7 -8.79 11.66 3.48
N ALA A 8 -8.19 12.83 3.30
CA ALA A 8 -7.97 13.38 1.96
C ALA A 8 -7.15 12.45 1.05
N ILE A 9 -6.15 11.77 1.63
CA ILE A 9 -5.32 10.80 0.92
C ILE A 9 -6.13 9.59 0.45
N TYR A 10 -7.05 9.07 1.27
CA TYR A 10 -7.90 7.94 0.90
C TYR A 10 -8.87 8.31 -0.22
N LYS A 11 -9.55 9.45 -0.11
CA LYS A 11 -10.44 9.98 -1.16
C LYS A 11 -9.72 10.17 -2.50
N LYS A 12 -8.46 10.66 -2.45
CA LYS A 12 -7.64 10.80 -3.66
C LYS A 12 -7.26 9.43 -4.24
N ALA A 13 -6.92 8.46 -3.40
CA ALA A 13 -6.64 7.09 -3.84
C ALA A 13 -7.87 6.42 -4.51
N GLU A 14 -9.07 6.57 -3.93
CA GLU A 14 -10.31 6.10 -4.53
C GLU A 14 -10.60 6.78 -5.88
N HIS A 15 -10.36 8.09 -5.97
CA HIS A 15 -10.52 8.81 -7.23
C HIS A 15 -9.57 8.29 -8.31
N ILE A 16 -8.29 8.02 -7.96
CA ILE A 16 -7.32 7.40 -8.88
C ILE A 16 -7.81 6.00 -9.31
N LEU A 17 -8.32 5.19 -8.38
CA LEU A 17 -8.88 3.86 -8.69
C LEU A 17 -10.02 3.97 -9.70
N GLN A 18 -10.97 4.87 -9.50
CA GLN A 18 -12.10 5.09 -10.42
C GLN A 18 -11.63 5.52 -11.82
N LEU A 19 -10.60 6.37 -11.91
CA LEU A 19 -10.03 6.77 -13.19
C LEU A 19 -9.31 5.62 -13.88
N VAL A 20 -8.58 4.79 -13.13
CA VAL A 20 -7.92 3.58 -13.65
C VAL A 20 -8.95 2.58 -14.16
N GLU A 21 -10.02 2.33 -13.41
CA GLU A 21 -11.11 1.44 -13.84
C GLU A 21 -11.78 1.95 -15.13
N SER A 22 -12.02 3.27 -15.22
CA SER A 22 -12.57 3.90 -16.43
C SER A 22 -11.64 3.76 -17.62
N LEU A 23 -10.33 3.93 -17.42
CA LEU A 23 -9.31 3.73 -18.44
C LEU A 23 -9.26 2.27 -18.90
N VAL A 24 -9.19 1.34 -17.96
CA VAL A 24 -9.13 -0.12 -18.23
C VAL A 24 -10.31 -0.58 -19.05
N ALA A 25 -11.52 -0.05 -18.78
CA ALA A 25 -12.76 -0.40 -19.50
C ALA A 25 -12.72 -0.03 -20.99
N ILE A 26 -11.90 0.94 -21.40
CA ILE A 26 -11.80 1.40 -22.81
C ILE A 26 -10.52 0.96 -23.52
N LEU A 27 -9.60 0.29 -22.82
CA LEU A 27 -8.40 -0.26 -23.43
C LEU A 27 -8.75 -1.44 -24.35
N PRO A 28 -8.07 -1.56 -25.52
CA PRO A 28 -8.28 -2.68 -26.44
C PRO A 28 -8.07 -4.05 -25.76
N GLU A 29 -8.92 -5.02 -26.07
CA GLU A 29 -8.86 -6.37 -25.48
C GLU A 29 -7.92 -7.31 -26.23
N GLU A 30 -7.61 -6.99 -27.50
CA GLU A 30 -6.94 -7.89 -28.43
C GLU A 30 -5.41 -7.94 -28.25
N ASP A 31 -4.84 -7.08 -27.40
CA ASP A 31 -3.40 -6.99 -27.17
C ASP A 31 -3.06 -7.65 -25.81
N GLU A 32 -2.26 -8.73 -25.86
CA GLU A 32 -1.85 -9.49 -24.68
C GLU A 32 -1.08 -8.62 -23.66
N TYR A 33 -0.20 -7.73 -24.13
CA TYR A 33 0.52 -6.81 -23.25
C TYR A 33 -0.40 -5.80 -22.57
N LEU A 34 -1.41 -5.32 -23.29
CA LEU A 34 -2.42 -4.44 -22.69
C LEU A 34 -3.28 -5.18 -21.67
N SER A 35 -3.57 -6.46 -21.90
CA SER A 35 -4.31 -7.29 -20.93
C SER A 35 -3.58 -7.42 -19.60
N GLU A 36 -2.28 -7.70 -19.63
CA GLU A 36 -1.44 -7.75 -18.42
C GLU A 36 -1.35 -6.36 -17.75
N THR A 37 -1.12 -5.32 -18.54
CA THR A 37 -1.05 -3.94 -18.06
C THR A 37 -2.33 -3.49 -17.36
N LYS A 38 -3.51 -3.83 -17.92
CA LYS A 38 -4.82 -3.61 -17.28
C LYS A 38 -4.88 -4.19 -15.89
N HIS A 39 -4.47 -5.47 -15.78
CA HIS A 39 -4.48 -6.19 -14.51
C HIS A 39 -3.56 -5.52 -13.47
N PHE A 40 -2.33 -5.19 -13.86
CA PHE A 40 -1.38 -4.54 -12.96
C PHE A 40 -1.86 -3.15 -12.53
N MET A 41 -2.35 -2.32 -13.45
CA MET A 41 -2.85 -0.97 -13.10
C MET A 41 -4.02 -1.03 -12.13
N THR A 42 -4.97 -1.94 -12.34
CA THR A 42 -6.12 -2.11 -11.44
C THR A 42 -5.66 -2.61 -10.08
N SER A 43 -4.81 -3.63 -10.04
CA SER A 43 -4.28 -4.19 -8.80
C SER A 43 -3.49 -3.15 -8.00
N ASP A 44 -2.67 -2.35 -8.66
CA ASP A 44 -1.88 -1.30 -8.00
C ASP A 44 -2.78 -0.21 -7.42
N ALA A 45 -3.78 0.26 -8.17
CA ALA A 45 -4.72 1.26 -7.67
C ALA A 45 -5.53 0.75 -6.46
N MET A 46 -5.99 -0.50 -6.48
CA MET A 46 -6.66 -1.15 -5.35
C MET A 46 -5.72 -1.32 -4.15
N LEU A 47 -4.46 -1.72 -4.40
CA LEU A 47 -3.47 -1.93 -3.35
C LEU A 47 -3.16 -0.63 -2.60
N ILE A 48 -3.07 0.51 -3.28
CA ILE A 48 -2.89 1.82 -2.64
C ILE A 48 -4.01 2.07 -1.63
N CYS A 49 -5.27 1.91 -2.01
CA CYS A 49 -6.42 2.07 -1.11
C CYS A 49 -6.33 1.12 0.09
N ALA A 50 -6.09 -0.16 -0.16
CA ALA A 50 -6.00 -1.18 0.90
C ALA A 50 -4.87 -0.90 1.89
N LYS A 51 -3.72 -0.38 1.41
CA LYS A 51 -2.57 -0.09 2.27
C LYS A 51 -2.75 1.18 3.11
N ILE A 52 -3.55 2.15 2.67
CA ILE A 52 -3.97 3.28 3.50
C ILE A 52 -4.84 2.77 4.64
N VAL A 53 -5.83 1.93 4.35
CA VAL A 53 -6.68 1.30 5.38
C VAL A 53 -5.85 0.51 6.38
N GLY A 54 -4.91 -0.32 5.91
CA GLY A 54 -4.01 -1.09 6.76
C GLY A 54 -3.11 -0.23 7.65
N ALA A 55 -2.67 0.93 7.17
CA ALA A 55 -1.90 1.87 7.96
C ALA A 55 -2.74 2.55 9.07
N GLU A 56 -4.02 2.82 8.78
CA GLU A 56 -4.93 3.46 9.74
C GLU A 56 -5.53 2.48 10.76
N ALA A 57 -5.57 1.18 10.44
CA ALA A 57 -6.10 0.15 11.34
C ALA A 57 -5.26 -0.05 12.61
N GLY A 58 -3.98 0.34 12.60
CA GLY A 58 -3.06 0.22 13.73
C GLY A 58 -2.31 1.52 14.00
N GLY A 59 -2.04 1.81 15.27
CA GLY A 59 -1.35 3.04 15.67
C GLY A 59 0.18 2.96 15.64
N LEU A 60 0.77 1.83 15.22
CA LEU A 60 2.22 1.60 15.27
C LEU A 60 2.96 2.26 14.12
N TYR A 61 3.96 3.06 14.44
CA TYR A 61 4.76 3.82 13.48
C TYR A 61 5.44 2.92 12.44
N ASP A 62 6.08 1.85 12.86
CA ASP A 62 6.78 0.90 11.99
C ASP A 62 5.82 0.25 10.98
N ILE A 63 4.62 -0.15 11.42
CA ILE A 63 3.59 -0.70 10.54
C ILE A 63 3.05 0.37 9.56
N LYS A 64 2.81 1.59 10.04
CA LYS A 64 2.42 2.71 9.18
C LYS A 64 3.47 3.01 8.12
N MET A 65 4.75 3.05 8.49
CA MET A 65 5.86 3.28 7.57
C MET A 65 6.03 2.15 6.56
N GLN A 66 5.86 0.89 6.97
CA GLN A 66 5.86 -0.24 6.05
C GLN A 66 4.76 -0.11 4.99
N ASN A 67 3.53 0.19 5.40
CA ASN A 67 2.43 0.42 4.47
C ASN A 67 2.71 1.63 3.56
N ALA A 68 3.25 2.72 4.09
CA ALA A 68 3.64 3.90 3.32
C ALA A 68 4.70 3.59 2.26
N ALA A 69 5.69 2.75 2.58
CA ALA A 69 6.71 2.31 1.62
C ALA A 69 6.09 1.52 0.45
N ILE A 70 5.13 0.64 0.74
CA ILE A 70 4.39 -0.12 -0.28
C ILE A 70 3.55 0.84 -1.14
N ILE A 71 2.81 1.77 -0.54
CA ILE A 71 2.01 2.78 -1.26
C ILE A 71 2.90 3.58 -2.21
N ARG A 72 4.05 4.08 -1.73
CA ARG A 72 4.99 4.84 -2.56
C ARG A 72 5.45 4.03 -3.77
N LYS A 73 5.89 2.78 -3.56
CA LYS A 73 6.32 1.90 -4.65
C LYS A 73 5.21 1.70 -5.66
N THR A 74 4.03 1.31 -5.18
CA THR A 74 2.86 1.00 -6.00
C THR A 74 2.39 2.20 -6.82
N ALA A 75 2.36 3.40 -6.20
CA ALA A 75 2.01 4.64 -6.90
C ALA A 75 3.01 4.98 -8.02
N MET A 76 4.31 4.73 -7.80
CA MET A 76 5.34 4.91 -8.82
C MET A 76 5.20 3.90 -9.96
N ASP A 77 4.90 2.64 -9.64
CA ASP A 77 4.66 1.60 -10.65
C ASP A 77 3.45 1.98 -11.53
N LEU A 78 2.34 2.38 -10.91
CA LEU A 78 1.15 2.84 -11.62
C LEU A 78 1.45 4.06 -12.51
N TYR A 79 2.21 5.03 -12.01
CA TYR A 79 2.62 6.21 -12.77
C TYR A 79 3.42 5.85 -14.04
N VAL A 80 4.32 4.86 -13.93
CA VAL A 80 5.13 4.36 -15.05
C VAL A 80 4.25 3.60 -16.03
N GLN A 81 3.41 2.68 -15.55
CA GLN A 81 2.51 1.86 -16.38
C GLN A 81 1.55 2.74 -17.20
N VAL A 82 0.91 3.71 -16.55
CA VAL A 82 0.03 4.67 -17.25
C VAL A 82 0.80 5.45 -18.32
N GLY A 83 2.04 5.90 -18.02
CA GLY A 83 2.90 6.56 -18.97
C GLY A 83 3.27 5.69 -20.17
N GLY A 84 3.46 4.39 -19.95
CA GLY A 84 3.79 3.39 -20.98
C GLY A 84 2.70 3.21 -22.04
N LEU A 85 1.45 3.51 -21.71
CA LEU A 85 0.32 3.44 -22.66
C LEU A 85 0.51 4.33 -23.90
N ARG A 86 1.40 5.32 -23.85
CA ARG A 86 1.77 6.14 -25.03
C ARG A 86 2.36 5.33 -26.17
N MET A 87 2.96 4.19 -25.86
CA MET A 87 3.65 3.32 -26.83
C MET A 87 2.66 2.46 -27.66
N PHE A 88 1.40 2.40 -27.27
CA PHE A 88 0.40 1.58 -27.94
C PHE A 88 -0.43 2.43 -28.90
N ASP A 89 -0.23 2.24 -30.22
CA ASP A 89 -0.96 2.96 -31.25
C ASP A 89 -2.45 2.59 -31.33
N THR A 90 -2.81 1.41 -30.83
CA THR A 90 -4.18 0.93 -30.74
C THR A 90 -5.01 1.67 -29.69
N PHE A 91 -4.37 2.23 -28.69
CA PHE A 91 -5.02 3.05 -27.67
C PHE A 91 -5.11 4.51 -28.12
N LYS A 92 -6.34 5.03 -28.29
CA LYS A 92 -6.62 6.36 -28.83
C LYS A 92 -6.89 7.42 -27.77
N ASP A 93 -7.45 7.03 -26.61
CA ASP A 93 -7.89 7.94 -25.56
C ASP A 93 -6.73 8.39 -24.64
N LYS A 94 -5.65 8.89 -25.26
CA LYS A 94 -4.38 9.23 -24.58
C LYS A 94 -4.50 10.39 -23.58
N GLN A 95 -5.63 11.10 -23.55
CA GLN A 95 -5.93 12.13 -22.54
C GLN A 95 -6.02 11.59 -21.12
N TYR A 96 -6.30 10.28 -20.93
CA TYR A 96 -6.26 9.64 -19.62
C TYR A 96 -4.85 9.63 -19.00
N ILE A 97 -3.83 9.58 -19.83
CA ILE A 97 -2.44 9.49 -19.35
C ILE A 97 -2.05 10.71 -18.52
N PRO A 98 -2.10 11.96 -19.04
CA PRO A 98 -1.78 13.14 -18.24
C PRO A 98 -2.76 13.34 -17.10
N LEU A 99 -4.02 12.95 -17.25
CA LEU A 99 -5.04 13.07 -16.20
C LEU A 99 -4.66 12.22 -14.97
N ILE A 100 -4.46 10.92 -15.16
CA ILE A 100 -4.14 10.00 -14.05
C ILE A 100 -2.77 10.37 -13.43
N ARG A 101 -1.78 10.69 -14.23
CA ARG A 101 -0.46 11.08 -13.72
C ARG A 101 -0.52 12.35 -12.87
N LYS A 102 -1.35 13.32 -13.25
CA LYS A 102 -1.60 14.51 -12.45
C LYS A 102 -2.23 14.15 -11.09
N GLU A 103 -3.22 13.26 -11.09
CA GLU A 103 -3.86 12.82 -9.84
C GLU A 103 -2.86 12.09 -8.92
N ILE A 104 -1.94 11.30 -9.48
CA ILE A 104 -0.86 10.66 -8.71
C ILE A 104 0.12 11.72 -8.16
N ASP A 105 0.46 12.77 -8.91
CA ASP A 105 1.29 13.86 -8.42
C ASP A 105 0.62 14.62 -7.26
N GLU A 106 -0.69 14.85 -7.34
CA GLU A 106 -1.46 15.45 -6.25
C GLU A 106 -1.55 14.50 -5.04
N PHE A 107 -1.75 13.20 -5.28
CA PHE A 107 -1.70 12.17 -4.24
C PHE A 107 -0.36 12.18 -3.50
N ARG A 108 0.76 12.34 -4.21
CA ARG A 108 2.09 12.42 -3.62
C ARG A 108 2.21 13.54 -2.60
N LEU A 109 1.60 14.70 -2.84
CA LEU A 109 1.60 15.82 -1.89
C LEU A 109 0.82 15.48 -0.62
N LEU A 110 -0.36 14.88 -0.78
CA LEU A 110 -1.16 14.39 0.35
C LEU A 110 -0.44 13.29 1.13
N PHE A 111 0.27 12.40 0.44
CA PHE A 111 1.07 11.34 1.04
C PHE A 111 2.20 11.90 1.92
N ILE A 112 2.92 12.92 1.44
CA ILE A 112 4.00 13.57 2.21
C ILE A 112 3.44 14.14 3.53
N ASP A 113 2.31 14.84 3.45
CA ASP A 113 1.66 15.42 4.63
C ASP A 113 1.15 14.34 5.57
N TRP A 114 0.53 13.29 5.04
CA TRP A 114 0.01 12.16 5.81
C TRP A 114 1.12 11.43 6.58
N VAL A 115 2.24 11.11 5.94
CA VAL A 115 3.39 10.46 6.59
C VAL A 115 4.03 11.37 7.65
N ALA A 116 4.09 12.68 7.41
CA ALA A 116 4.64 13.64 8.36
C ALA A 116 3.86 13.72 9.67
N ASN A 117 2.58 13.31 9.65
CA ASN A 117 1.71 13.29 10.84
C ASN A 117 1.68 11.95 11.58
N PHE A 118 2.49 10.97 11.20
CA PHE A 118 2.57 9.70 11.94
C PHE A 118 3.13 9.92 13.35
N ASP A 119 2.51 9.28 14.35
CA ASP A 119 2.98 9.30 15.73
C ASP A 119 4.29 8.51 15.85
N THR A 120 5.40 9.23 16.04
CA THR A 120 6.74 8.65 16.19
C THR A 120 7.01 8.10 17.57
N THR A 121 6.10 8.25 18.52
CA THR A 121 6.25 7.76 19.90
C THR A 121 5.69 6.38 20.12
N ASN A 122 4.78 5.95 19.25
CA ASN A 122 4.10 4.65 19.33
C ASN A 122 4.67 3.70 18.28
N TYR A 123 5.69 2.94 18.64
CA TYR A 123 6.35 1.99 17.73
C TYR A 123 6.86 0.77 18.50
N TYR A 124 6.99 -0.36 17.78
CA TYR A 124 7.87 -1.44 18.18
C TYR A 124 9.22 -1.27 17.48
N TRP A 125 10.31 -1.68 18.14
CA TRP A 125 11.62 -1.67 17.53
C TRP A 125 11.63 -2.61 16.31
N ASP A 126 11.95 -2.06 15.16
CA ASP A 126 12.15 -2.84 13.94
C ASP A 126 13.58 -3.40 13.94
N GLU A 127 13.69 -4.72 14.11
CA GLU A 127 14.97 -5.45 14.12
C GLU A 127 15.71 -5.35 12.77
N TRP A 128 15.00 -5.03 11.69
CA TRP A 128 15.60 -4.78 10.38
C TRP A 128 16.14 -3.35 10.25
N GLU A 129 15.93 -2.52 11.25
CA GLU A 129 16.35 -1.12 11.33
C GLU A 129 15.92 -0.25 10.14
N LEU A 130 14.81 -0.64 9.47
CA LEU A 130 14.31 0.07 8.30
C LEU A 130 13.25 1.13 8.65
N PHE A 131 12.37 0.82 9.59
CA PHE A 131 11.21 1.66 9.91
C PHE A 131 11.23 2.22 11.33
N ASN A 132 12.38 2.27 11.97
CA ASN A 132 12.49 2.94 13.28
C ASN A 132 12.37 4.45 13.13
N PRO A 133 11.61 5.14 14.02
CA PRO A 133 11.56 6.60 13.99
C PRO A 133 12.92 7.19 14.33
N LYS A 134 13.18 8.41 13.85
CA LYS A 134 14.43 9.11 14.14
C LYS A 134 14.61 9.27 15.65
N GLY A 135 15.75 8.80 16.18
CA GLY A 135 16.06 8.85 17.61
C GLY A 135 15.49 7.70 18.41
N ALA A 136 14.90 6.69 17.77
CA ALA A 136 14.51 5.45 18.44
C ALA A 136 15.73 4.77 19.09
N ILE A 137 15.50 4.19 20.26
CA ILE A 137 16.51 3.47 21.02
C ILE A 137 16.18 1.98 20.95
N PRO A 138 17.14 1.10 20.60
CA PRO A 138 16.92 -0.33 20.64
C PRO A 138 16.56 -0.78 22.06
N PRO A 139 15.67 -1.80 22.19
CA PRO A 139 15.34 -2.37 23.49
C PRO A 139 16.60 -2.94 24.15
N ASN A 140 16.64 -2.91 25.48
CA ASN A 140 17.71 -3.59 26.20
C ASN A 140 17.59 -5.10 25.96
N PRO A 141 18.66 -5.80 25.55
CA PRO A 141 18.63 -7.26 25.37
C PRO A 141 18.13 -8.03 26.57
N ASP A 142 18.34 -7.50 27.79
CA ASP A 142 17.89 -8.12 29.03
C ASP A 142 16.38 -7.95 29.28
N ASP A 143 15.72 -7.02 28.58
CA ASP A 143 14.27 -6.79 28.68
C ASP A 143 13.47 -7.62 27.67
N TYR A 144 14.16 -8.37 26.79
CA TYR A 144 13.54 -9.24 25.80
C TYR A 144 13.02 -10.51 26.50
N GLN A 145 11.86 -10.42 27.11
CA GLN A 145 11.08 -11.60 27.43
C GLN A 145 10.38 -12.01 26.14
N ASP A 146 10.78 -13.15 25.61
CA ASP A 146 10.12 -13.77 24.45
C ASP A 146 8.62 -13.92 24.79
N PRO A 147 7.71 -13.14 24.17
CA PRO A 147 6.29 -13.15 24.57
C PRO A 147 5.63 -14.50 24.27
N ILE A 148 6.30 -15.38 23.52
CA ILE A 148 5.84 -16.73 23.19
C ILE A 148 7.02 -17.67 23.39
N ASN A 149 7.08 -18.29 24.58
CA ASN A 149 7.96 -19.43 24.78
C ASN A 149 7.32 -20.64 24.08
N PHE A 150 7.79 -20.97 22.88
CA PHE A 150 7.31 -22.14 22.14
C PHE A 150 7.64 -23.47 22.83
N ASP A 151 8.56 -23.48 23.80
CA ASP A 151 8.88 -24.67 24.60
C ASP A 151 7.76 -25.03 25.61
N ASP A 152 6.85 -24.07 25.89
CA ASP A 152 5.67 -24.29 26.73
C ASP A 152 4.44 -24.74 25.93
N PHE A 153 4.54 -24.84 24.60
CA PHE A 153 3.49 -25.40 23.77
C PHE A 153 3.64 -26.93 23.73
N ASP A 154 2.80 -27.59 24.52
CA ASP A 154 2.62 -29.06 24.45
C ASP A 154 1.80 -29.37 23.19
N PHE A 155 2.47 -29.81 22.13
CA PHE A 155 1.82 -30.20 20.88
C PHE A 155 1.12 -31.57 20.96
N ASP A 156 1.27 -32.28 22.08
CA ASP A 156 0.68 -33.62 22.25
C ASP A 156 -0.85 -33.57 22.54
N ASP A 157 -1.41 -32.38 22.86
CA ASP A 157 -2.85 -32.19 23.07
C ASP A 157 -3.70 -32.14 21.79
N PHE A 158 -3.11 -32.26 20.61
CA PHE A 158 -3.81 -32.29 19.32
C PHE A 158 -3.94 -33.68 18.69
N GLU A 159 -3.67 -34.74 19.47
CA GLU A 159 -3.95 -36.10 18.96
C GLU A 159 -5.40 -36.51 19.30
N ASP A 160 -6.14 -36.65 18.21
CA ASP A 160 -7.26 -37.57 17.97
C ASP A 160 -8.56 -37.44 18.76
N ASP A 161 -9.48 -36.64 18.21
CA ASP A 161 -10.91 -37.00 18.21
C ASP A 161 -11.29 -37.57 16.82
N GLU A 162 -10.74 -38.73 16.48
CA GLU A 162 -11.31 -39.60 15.44
C GLU A 162 -12.00 -40.80 16.15
N GLU A 163 -13.31 -40.68 16.35
CA GLU A 163 -14.26 -41.82 16.39
C GLU A 163 -15.57 -41.46 15.68
#